data_d7598a518b4803d395535b3e0324a974
#
_entry.id   d7598a518b4803d395535b3e0324a974
#
_cell.length_a   1.000
_cell.length_b   1.000
_cell.length_c   1.000
_cell.angle_alpha   90.00
_cell.angle_beta   90.00
_cell.angle_gamma   90.00
#
_symmetry.space_group_name_H-M   'P 1'
#
loop_
_entity.id
_entity.type
_entity.pdbx_description
1 polymer ?
#
loop_
_entity_poly.entity_id
_entity_poly.type
_entity_poly.pdbx_seq_one_letter_code
_entity_poly.pdbx_strand_id
1 'polypeptide(L)'
;MKIEAMRMVSDERILDESILMSPTLFAMKVLNITPIRYQAEFLEDESPNIIIVGGRKIGKSTMLAIKSLWMAFVKPDQDILIMAPTYKQSKIVYEQIMAFIERVAFIRKHTMKFNIEEIKFDNNSFIRCLTASHTGEGSRGYSATMIIFDEAAFIPDRVFTAVEPALAVKGM
;
A
#
# COMPACT_ATOMS: atom_id res chain seq x y z
N MET A 1 -22.42 1.88 6.62
CA MET A 1 -20.95 2.03 6.41
C MET A 1 -20.31 0.92 5.59
N LYS A 2 -20.49 -0.38 5.88
CA LYS A 2 -19.96 -1.46 5.00
C LYS A 2 -20.57 -1.51 3.59
N ILE A 3 -21.80 -1.07 3.41
CA ILE A 3 -22.57 -1.16 2.16
C ILE A 3 -22.23 -0.01 1.17
N GLU A 4 -21.75 1.12 1.62
CA GLU A 4 -21.37 2.25 0.74
C GLU A 4 -20.02 2.05 0.05
N ALA A 5 -19.04 1.42 0.71
CA ALA A 5 -17.80 1.02 0.06
C ALA A 5 -18.04 -0.03 -1.06
N MET A 6 -19.09 -0.86 -0.94
CA MET A 6 -19.52 -1.82 -1.96
C MET A 6 -20.25 -1.18 -3.15
N ARG A 7 -20.85 0.02 -3.01
CA ARG A 7 -21.55 0.71 -4.11
C ARG A 7 -20.61 1.30 -5.17
N MET A 8 -19.33 1.45 -4.89
CA MET A 8 -18.35 1.97 -5.84
C MET A 8 -17.90 0.93 -6.88
N VAL A 9 -18.33 -0.33 -6.74
CA VAL A 9 -17.89 -1.47 -7.58
C VAL A 9 -18.94 -1.84 -8.65
N SER A 10 -19.87 -0.97 -9.00
CA SER A 10 -20.95 -1.26 -9.95
C SER A 10 -20.61 -1.00 -11.41
N ASP A 11 -19.42 -1.34 -11.88
CA ASP A 11 -19.13 -1.43 -13.31
C ASP A 11 -18.87 -2.90 -13.68
N GLU A 12 -19.86 -3.49 -14.29
CA GLU A 12 -20.10 -4.64 -15.16
C GLU A 12 -19.21 -5.91 -15.13
N ARG A 13 -18.21 -6.02 -14.27
CA ARG A 13 -17.62 -7.31 -13.88
C ARG A 13 -17.59 -7.34 -12.37
N ILE A 14 -18.62 -7.92 -11.82
CA ILE A 14 -18.77 -8.25 -10.41
C ILE A 14 -17.43 -8.69 -9.85
N LEU A 15 -16.71 -7.75 -9.22
CA LEU A 15 -15.68 -8.15 -8.29
C LEU A 15 -16.44 -8.82 -7.15
N ASP A 16 -16.46 -10.14 -7.16
CA ASP A 16 -17.01 -10.95 -6.10
C ASP A 16 -16.47 -10.41 -4.77
N GLU A 17 -17.32 -10.31 -3.76
CA GLU A 17 -16.94 -9.84 -2.43
C GLU A 17 -15.67 -10.54 -1.91
N SER A 18 -15.50 -11.81 -2.27
CA SER A 18 -14.30 -12.61 -1.96
C SER A 18 -13.01 -12.00 -2.52
N ILE A 19 -13.04 -11.38 -3.71
CA ILE A 19 -11.88 -10.73 -4.34
C ILE A 19 -11.48 -9.48 -3.55
N LEU A 20 -12.46 -8.75 -3.06
CA LEU A 20 -12.23 -7.55 -2.26
C LEU A 20 -11.71 -7.89 -0.85
N MET A 21 -12.11 -9.04 -0.31
CA MET A 21 -11.70 -9.47 1.03
C MET A 21 -10.31 -10.12 1.08
N SER A 22 -9.75 -10.56 -0.06
CA SER A 22 -8.45 -11.24 -0.12
C SER A 22 -7.47 -10.51 -1.03
N PRO A 23 -6.35 -10.00 -0.51
CA PRO A 23 -5.30 -9.39 -1.33
C PRO A 23 -4.67 -10.39 -2.32
N THR A 24 -4.66 -11.68 -2.02
CA THR A 24 -4.22 -12.74 -2.93
C THR A 24 -5.15 -12.88 -4.12
N LEU A 25 -6.47 -12.94 -3.88
CA LEU A 25 -7.46 -12.99 -4.96
C LEU A 25 -7.48 -11.70 -5.78
N PHE A 26 -7.31 -10.55 -5.13
CA PHE A 26 -7.14 -9.28 -5.82
C PHE A 26 -5.92 -9.30 -6.75
N ALA A 27 -4.77 -9.80 -6.28
CA ALA A 27 -3.59 -9.96 -7.12
C ALA A 27 -3.87 -10.84 -8.35
N MET A 28 -4.52 -11.99 -8.15
CA MET A 28 -4.79 -12.95 -9.22
C MET A 28 -5.85 -12.46 -10.21
N LYS A 29 -6.95 -11.92 -9.74
CA LYS A 29 -8.13 -11.61 -10.56
C LYS A 29 -8.12 -10.19 -11.12
N VAL A 30 -7.56 -9.22 -10.39
CA VAL A 30 -7.53 -7.82 -10.80
C VAL A 30 -6.20 -7.46 -11.45
N LEU A 31 -5.08 -7.85 -10.84
CA LEU A 31 -3.76 -7.50 -11.34
C LEU A 31 -3.16 -8.54 -12.31
N ASN A 32 -3.80 -9.72 -12.43
CA ASN A 32 -3.31 -10.87 -13.22
C ASN A 32 -1.88 -11.30 -12.78
N ILE A 33 -1.67 -11.36 -11.46
CA ILE A 33 -0.43 -11.80 -10.83
C ILE A 33 -0.75 -13.00 -9.95
N THR A 34 -0.09 -14.13 -10.17
CA THR A 34 -0.26 -15.32 -9.32
C THR A 34 0.85 -15.36 -8.26
N PRO A 35 0.53 -15.05 -7.00
CA PRO A 35 1.50 -15.15 -5.91
C PRO A 35 1.90 -16.61 -5.68
N ILE A 36 3.17 -16.86 -5.43
CA ILE A 36 3.61 -18.17 -4.94
C ILE A 36 3.34 -18.26 -3.44
N ARG A 37 3.46 -19.46 -2.85
CA ARG A 37 2.97 -19.77 -1.51
C ARG A 37 3.35 -18.73 -0.45
N TYR A 38 4.63 -18.43 -0.25
CA TYR A 38 5.07 -17.47 0.78
C TYR A 38 4.62 -16.02 0.48
N GLN A 39 4.40 -15.68 -0.81
CA GLN A 39 3.87 -14.38 -1.20
C GLN A 39 2.39 -14.26 -0.83
N ALA A 40 1.63 -15.34 -1.04
CA ALA A 40 0.23 -15.40 -0.62
C ALA A 40 0.11 -15.35 0.92
N GLU A 41 0.93 -16.10 1.64
CA GLU A 41 0.99 -16.06 3.12
C GLU A 41 1.25 -14.63 3.64
N PHE A 42 2.21 -13.91 3.03
CA PHE A 42 2.45 -12.51 3.37
C PHE A 42 1.26 -11.60 3.04
N LEU A 43 0.66 -11.76 1.87
CA LEU A 43 -0.47 -10.92 1.46
C LEU A 43 -1.65 -11.06 2.42
N GLU A 44 -1.95 -12.27 2.88
CA GLU A 44 -3.05 -12.57 3.81
C GLU A 44 -2.71 -12.32 5.29
N ASP A 45 -1.44 -12.03 5.61
CA ASP A 45 -1.03 -11.77 7.00
C ASP A 45 -1.62 -10.44 7.50
N GLU A 46 -2.47 -10.49 8.51
CA GLU A 46 -3.12 -9.34 9.16
C GLU A 46 -2.43 -8.90 10.46
N SER A 47 -1.24 -9.45 10.75
CA SER A 47 -0.46 -9.07 11.93
C SER A 47 -0.17 -7.56 11.92
N PRO A 48 -0.24 -6.89 13.07
CA PRO A 48 0.01 -5.45 13.16
C PRO A 48 1.45 -5.08 12.79
N ASN A 49 2.39 -6.00 12.98
CA ASN A 49 3.80 -5.83 12.62
C ASN A 49 4.29 -7.03 11.82
N ILE A 50 4.75 -6.79 10.60
CA ILE A 50 5.25 -7.83 9.71
C ILE A 50 6.68 -7.49 9.32
N ILE A 51 7.59 -8.45 9.49
CA ILE A 51 8.98 -8.33 9.07
C ILE A 51 9.25 -9.36 7.97
N ILE A 52 9.72 -8.88 6.82
CA ILE A 52 10.08 -9.74 5.70
C ILE A 52 11.59 -9.75 5.55
N VAL A 53 12.20 -10.90 5.77
CA VAL A 53 13.62 -11.13 5.51
C VAL A 53 13.77 -12.07 4.33
N GLY A 54 14.53 -11.67 3.32
CA GLY A 54 14.71 -12.52 2.15
C GLY A 54 15.68 -11.94 1.13
N GLY A 55 16.17 -12.80 0.24
CA GLY A 55 17.11 -12.45 -0.80
C GLY A 55 16.57 -11.42 -1.81
N ARG A 56 17.44 -11.03 -2.74
CA ARG A 56 17.06 -10.20 -3.88
C ARG A 56 16.19 -10.99 -4.86
N LYS A 57 15.31 -10.29 -5.59
CA LYS A 57 14.45 -10.83 -6.67
C LYS A 57 13.41 -11.88 -6.24
N ILE A 58 13.10 -11.99 -4.96
CA ILE A 58 12.02 -12.86 -4.48
C ILE A 58 10.63 -12.20 -4.55
N GLY A 59 10.55 -10.97 -5.04
CA GLY A 59 9.27 -10.26 -5.23
C GLY A 59 8.79 -9.46 -4.02
N LYS A 60 9.66 -9.14 -3.04
CA LYS A 60 9.29 -8.32 -1.87
C LYS A 60 8.56 -7.03 -2.25
N SER A 61 9.19 -6.21 -3.09
CA SER A 61 8.61 -4.92 -3.51
C SER A 61 7.28 -5.09 -4.24
N THR A 62 7.14 -6.16 -5.03
CA THR A 62 5.86 -6.49 -5.71
C THR A 62 4.76 -6.83 -4.71
N MET A 63 5.06 -7.62 -3.68
CA MET A 63 4.09 -7.96 -2.63
C MET A 63 3.68 -6.72 -1.82
N LEU A 64 4.66 -5.88 -1.47
CA LEU A 64 4.39 -4.60 -0.79
C LEU A 64 3.50 -3.70 -1.64
N ALA A 65 3.77 -3.61 -2.94
CA ALA A 65 2.95 -2.83 -3.88
C ALA A 65 1.51 -3.37 -3.99
N ILE A 66 1.34 -4.69 -4.08
CA ILE A 66 0.02 -5.33 -4.14
C ILE A 66 -0.77 -5.06 -2.85
N LYS A 67 -0.17 -5.31 -1.68
CA LYS A 67 -0.82 -5.11 -0.39
C LYS A 67 -1.21 -3.66 -0.16
N SER A 68 -0.33 -2.71 -0.50
CA SER A 68 -0.61 -1.28 -0.44
C SER A 68 -1.77 -0.88 -1.33
N LEU A 69 -1.73 -1.30 -2.59
CA LEU A 69 -2.77 -0.98 -3.57
C LEU A 69 -4.11 -1.58 -3.16
N TRP A 70 -4.14 -2.85 -2.79
CA TRP A 70 -5.35 -3.52 -2.30
C TRP A 70 -5.94 -2.78 -1.09
N MET A 71 -5.11 -2.49 -0.09
CA MET A 71 -5.57 -1.83 1.13
C MET A 71 -6.14 -0.44 0.85
N ALA A 72 -5.45 0.39 0.05
CA ALA A 72 -5.90 1.73 -0.28
C ALA A 72 -7.12 1.74 -1.21
N PHE A 73 -7.21 0.78 -2.13
CA PHE A 73 -8.28 0.72 -3.11
C PHE A 73 -9.58 0.15 -2.54
N VAL A 74 -9.46 -0.91 -1.72
CA VAL A 74 -10.61 -1.66 -1.19
C VAL A 74 -11.14 -1.05 0.11
N LYS A 75 -10.24 -0.61 0.99
CA LYS A 75 -10.64 -0.05 2.30
C LYS A 75 -10.66 1.48 2.21
N PRO A 76 -11.76 2.14 2.66
CA PRO A 76 -11.80 3.60 2.66
C PRO A 76 -10.89 4.19 3.76
N ASP A 77 -10.57 5.48 3.60
CA ASP A 77 -9.84 6.28 4.58
C ASP A 77 -8.47 5.74 4.98
N GLN A 78 -7.80 5.03 4.06
CA GLN A 78 -6.46 4.51 4.31
C GLN A 78 -5.39 5.55 3.97
N ASP A 79 -4.39 5.66 4.82
CA ASP A 79 -3.22 6.51 4.62
C ASP A 79 -1.97 5.65 4.70
N ILE A 80 -1.38 5.35 3.55
CA ILE A 80 -0.26 4.42 3.42
C ILE A 80 1.02 5.20 3.12
N LEU A 81 2.01 5.08 3.99
CA LEU A 81 3.32 5.68 3.82
C LEU A 81 4.35 4.64 3.39
N ILE A 82 5.05 4.88 2.29
CA ILE A 82 6.16 4.06 1.82
C ILE A 82 7.44 4.82 2.06
N MET A 83 8.33 4.25 2.87
CA MET A 83 9.57 4.87 3.30
C MET A 83 10.77 3.99 2.98
N ALA A 84 11.87 4.59 2.54
CA ALA A 84 13.14 3.92 2.31
C ALA A 84 14.31 4.86 2.64
N PRO A 85 15.55 4.34 2.80
CA PRO A 85 16.72 5.16 3.11
C PRO A 85 16.97 6.27 2.09
N THR A 86 16.66 6.02 0.84
CA THR A 86 16.79 7.01 -0.25
C THR A 86 15.49 7.15 -1.03
N TYR A 87 15.25 8.33 -1.59
CA TYR A 87 14.10 8.59 -2.45
C TYR A 87 14.03 7.64 -3.66
N LYS A 88 15.17 7.28 -4.23
CA LYS A 88 15.23 6.32 -5.34
C LYS A 88 14.72 4.94 -4.95
N GLN A 89 15.00 4.49 -3.73
CA GLN A 89 14.55 3.19 -3.22
C GLN A 89 13.06 3.19 -2.90
N SER A 90 12.56 4.24 -2.23
CA SER A 90 11.12 4.33 -1.93
C SER A 90 10.26 4.38 -3.21
N LYS A 91 10.80 4.93 -4.29
CA LYS A 91 10.13 4.93 -5.60
C LYS A 91 9.94 3.53 -6.20
N ILE A 92 10.76 2.56 -5.90
CA ILE A 92 10.67 1.22 -6.53
C ILE A 92 9.30 0.59 -6.26
N VAL A 93 8.85 0.57 -5.01
CA VAL A 93 7.52 0.06 -4.63
C VAL A 93 6.44 0.95 -5.21
N TYR A 94 6.62 2.26 -5.13
CA TYR A 94 5.65 3.24 -5.59
C TYR A 94 5.42 3.18 -7.11
N GLU A 95 6.49 3.08 -7.90
CA GLU A 95 6.42 2.93 -9.37
C GLU A 95 5.72 1.63 -9.78
N GLN A 96 5.87 0.56 -9.01
CA GLN A 96 5.11 -0.67 -9.25
C GLN A 96 3.61 -0.47 -9.00
N ILE A 97 3.23 0.26 -7.95
CA ILE A 97 1.84 0.62 -7.70
C ILE A 97 1.29 1.45 -8.86
N MET A 98 2.03 2.45 -9.32
CA MET A 98 1.65 3.28 -10.47
C MET A 98 1.42 2.42 -11.71
N ALA A 99 2.34 1.49 -12.01
CA ALA A 99 2.21 0.59 -13.15
C ALA A 99 0.99 -0.33 -13.04
N PHE A 100 0.61 -0.79 -11.85
CA PHE A 100 -0.60 -1.57 -11.64
C PHE A 100 -1.86 -0.73 -11.91
N ILE A 101 -1.90 0.51 -11.41
CA ILE A 101 -3.02 1.43 -11.64
C ILE A 101 -3.19 1.73 -13.12
N GLU A 102 -2.10 1.99 -13.84
CA GLU A 102 -2.15 2.27 -15.28
C GLU A 102 -2.65 1.08 -16.12
N ARG A 103 -2.31 -0.14 -15.70
CA ARG A 103 -2.71 -1.36 -16.40
C ARG A 103 -4.17 -1.76 -16.19
N VAL A 104 -4.79 -1.33 -15.09
CA VAL A 104 -6.15 -1.71 -14.72
C VAL A 104 -7.07 -0.50 -14.82
N ALA A 105 -7.77 -0.37 -15.95
CA ALA A 105 -8.64 0.78 -16.23
C ALA A 105 -9.65 1.07 -15.12
N PHE A 106 -10.18 0.03 -14.47
CA PHE A 106 -11.10 0.16 -13.35
C PHE A 106 -10.44 0.88 -12.16
N ILE A 107 -9.24 0.48 -11.75
CA ILE A 107 -8.52 1.15 -10.66
C ILE A 107 -8.16 2.58 -11.07
N ARG A 108 -7.72 2.77 -12.31
CA ARG A 108 -7.36 4.10 -12.83
C ARG A 108 -8.52 5.08 -12.82
N LYS A 109 -9.74 4.63 -13.12
CA LYS A 109 -10.98 5.43 -13.07
C LYS A 109 -11.26 5.97 -11.67
N HIS A 110 -10.97 5.20 -10.62
CA HIS A 110 -11.17 5.56 -9.22
C HIS A 110 -9.97 6.27 -8.59
N THR A 111 -8.95 6.60 -9.38
CA THR A 111 -7.76 7.33 -8.92
C THR A 111 -7.90 8.81 -9.26
N MET A 112 -8.10 9.66 -8.23
CA MET A 112 -8.33 11.10 -8.39
C MET A 112 -7.03 11.88 -8.62
N LYS A 113 -5.96 11.54 -7.87
CA LYS A 113 -4.64 12.15 -8.01
C LYS A 113 -3.60 11.06 -8.26
N PHE A 114 -2.76 11.30 -9.24
CA PHE A 114 -1.78 10.33 -9.69
C PHE A 114 -0.51 11.05 -10.13
N ASN A 115 0.43 11.18 -9.21
CA ASN A 115 1.73 11.79 -9.46
C ASN A 115 2.85 11.01 -8.76
N ILE A 116 4.08 11.51 -8.83
CA ILE A 116 5.29 10.83 -8.32
C ILE A 116 5.44 10.83 -6.80
N GLU A 117 4.59 11.52 -6.06
CA GLU A 117 4.68 11.68 -4.60
C GLU A 117 3.44 11.14 -3.88
N GLU A 118 2.26 11.28 -4.52
CA GLU A 118 0.99 10.93 -3.92
C GLU A 118 0.02 10.33 -4.93
N ILE A 119 -0.59 9.23 -4.56
CA ILE A 119 -1.77 8.65 -5.22
C ILE A 119 -2.95 8.86 -4.26
N LYS A 120 -4.04 9.43 -4.78
CA LYS A 120 -5.30 9.61 -4.03
C LYS A 120 -6.41 8.86 -4.75
N PHE A 121 -7.19 8.09 -3.99
CA PHE A 121 -8.38 7.40 -4.46
C PHE A 121 -9.65 8.19 -4.08
N ASP A 122 -10.74 7.93 -4.76
CA ASP A 122 -12.04 8.55 -4.52
C ASP A 122 -12.72 8.08 -3.21
N ASN A 123 -12.25 6.96 -2.63
CA ASN A 123 -12.62 6.48 -1.30
C ASN A 123 -11.87 7.19 -0.15
N ASN A 124 -11.23 8.32 -0.42
CA ASN A 124 -10.42 9.12 0.51
C ASN A 124 -9.14 8.43 1.02
N SER A 125 -8.67 7.38 0.33
CA SER A 125 -7.39 6.74 0.67
C SER A 125 -6.23 7.37 -0.09
N PHE A 126 -5.04 7.29 0.52
CA PHE A 126 -3.81 7.84 -0.02
C PHE A 126 -2.67 6.82 0.03
N ILE A 127 -1.78 6.88 -0.95
CA ILE A 127 -0.47 6.22 -0.91
C ILE A 127 0.58 7.31 -1.16
N ARG A 128 1.53 7.46 -0.24
CA ARG A 128 2.59 8.47 -0.31
C ARG A 128 3.96 7.84 -0.21
N CYS A 129 4.90 8.43 -0.94
CA CYS A 129 6.29 8.01 -0.97
C CYS A 129 7.16 9.06 -0.27
N LEU A 130 7.85 8.64 0.79
CA LEU A 130 8.69 9.52 1.60
C LEU A 130 10.12 8.96 1.72
N THR A 131 11.09 9.85 1.94
CA THR A 131 12.45 9.43 2.28
C THR A 131 12.63 9.41 3.80
N ALA A 132 13.37 8.44 4.30
CA ALA A 132 13.70 8.34 5.72
C ALA A 132 14.49 9.56 6.28
N SER A 133 15.20 10.28 5.40
CA SER A 133 15.94 11.50 5.77
C SER A 133 15.06 12.70 6.07
N HIS A 134 13.84 12.75 5.54
CA HIS A 134 12.90 13.86 5.74
C HIS A 134 11.98 13.68 6.96
N THR A 135 12.08 12.57 7.67
CA THR A 135 11.17 12.23 8.78
C THR A 135 11.43 12.99 10.09
N GLY A 136 12.51 13.73 10.20
CA GLY A 136 12.77 14.56 11.39
C GLY A 136 11.83 15.75 11.53
N GLU A 137 11.32 16.32 10.44
CA GLU A 137 10.44 17.49 10.43
C GLU A 137 9.18 17.33 9.59
N GLY A 138 9.22 16.58 8.49
CA GLY A 138 8.12 16.47 7.51
C GLY A 138 7.06 15.43 7.83
N SER A 139 7.31 14.50 8.76
CA SER A 139 6.31 13.47 9.14
C SER A 139 5.35 13.92 10.24
N ARG A 140 5.62 15.05 10.88
CA ARG A 140 4.79 15.64 11.96
C ARG A 140 3.46 16.21 11.46
N GLY A 141 2.69 15.50 10.74
CA GLY A 141 1.39 15.95 10.21
C GLY A 141 0.69 14.88 9.41
N TYR A 142 1.35 13.74 9.19
CA TYR A 142 0.71 12.59 8.56
C TYR A 142 0.12 11.67 9.63
N SER A 143 -1.12 11.26 9.42
CA SER A 143 -1.67 10.08 10.06
C SER A 143 -1.45 8.91 9.10
N ALA A 144 -1.12 7.74 9.59
CA ALA A 144 -0.92 6.55 8.77
C ALA A 144 -1.75 5.38 9.31
N THR A 145 -2.35 4.63 8.41
CA THR A 145 -2.98 3.33 8.72
C THR A 145 -2.00 2.18 8.47
N MET A 146 -1.03 2.40 7.59
CA MET A 146 0.07 1.48 7.33
C MET A 146 1.34 2.23 6.97
N ILE A 147 2.46 1.79 7.52
CA ILE A 147 3.80 2.28 7.15
C ILE A 147 4.62 1.11 6.63
N ILE A 148 5.22 1.30 5.48
CA ILE A 148 6.12 0.33 4.84
C ILE A 148 7.53 0.89 4.88
N PHE A 149 8.44 0.13 5.46
CA PHE A 149 9.86 0.40 5.43
C PHE A 149 10.54 -0.58 4.47
N ASP A 150 10.88 -0.13 3.27
CA ASP A 150 11.71 -0.91 2.36
C ASP A 150 13.19 -0.70 2.69
N GLU A 151 14.00 -1.77 2.62
CA GLU A 151 15.40 -1.76 3.05
C GLU A 151 15.58 -1.25 4.51
N ALA A 152 14.71 -1.68 5.42
CA ALA A 152 14.63 -1.22 6.81
C ALA A 152 15.96 -1.29 7.58
N ALA A 153 16.83 -2.25 7.26
CA ALA A 153 18.15 -2.39 7.88
C ALA A 153 19.07 -1.17 7.69
N PHE A 154 18.78 -0.31 6.72
CA PHE A 154 19.55 0.91 6.43
C PHE A 154 18.83 2.19 6.90
N ILE A 155 17.69 2.05 7.56
CA ILE A 155 16.93 3.19 8.12
C ILE A 155 17.38 3.42 9.57
N PRO A 156 17.77 4.63 9.95
CA PRO A 156 18.16 4.94 11.33
C PRO A 156 17.01 4.74 12.32
N ASP A 157 17.30 4.22 13.52
CA ASP A 157 16.30 3.92 14.57
C ASP A 157 15.40 5.12 14.91
N ARG A 158 15.97 6.35 14.90
CA ARG A 158 15.21 7.58 15.14
C ARG A 158 14.03 7.78 14.19
N VAL A 159 14.08 7.20 12.99
CA VAL A 159 13.00 7.32 12.01
C VAL A 159 11.81 6.48 12.45
N PHE A 160 12.04 5.25 12.92
CA PHE A 160 10.98 4.39 13.44
C PHE A 160 10.26 5.06 14.62
N THR A 161 11.02 5.60 15.58
CA THR A 161 10.46 6.33 16.72
C THR A 161 9.70 7.61 16.30
N ALA A 162 10.15 8.29 15.25
CA ALA A 162 9.52 9.54 14.79
C ALA A 162 8.18 9.30 14.07
N VAL A 163 7.98 8.14 13.45
CA VAL A 163 6.75 7.83 12.69
C VAL A 163 5.74 6.98 13.46
N GLU A 164 6.15 6.33 14.56
CA GLU A 164 5.26 5.53 15.41
C GLU A 164 4.01 6.30 15.86
N PRO A 165 4.09 7.59 16.28
CA PRO A 165 2.91 8.36 16.63
C PRO A 165 1.91 8.56 15.47
N ALA A 166 2.37 8.49 14.21
CA ALA A 166 1.49 8.62 13.06
C ALA A 166 0.50 7.45 12.93
N LEU A 167 0.86 6.26 13.41
CA LEU A 167 -0.02 5.09 13.45
C LEU A 167 -1.06 5.17 14.56
N ALA A 168 -0.77 5.87 15.67
CA ALA A 168 -1.63 5.91 16.85
C ALA A 168 -2.90 6.77 16.66
N VAL A 169 -2.92 7.68 15.68
CA VAL A 169 -4.00 8.68 15.53
C VAL A 169 -5.26 8.10 14.87
N LYS A 170 -5.18 7.00 14.14
CA LYS A 170 -6.35 6.38 13.44
C LYS A 170 -6.86 5.07 14.07
N GLY A 171 -6.27 4.63 15.16
CA GLY A 171 -6.60 3.36 15.84
C GLY A 171 -7.52 3.49 17.05
N MET A 172 -8.14 4.66 17.28
CA MET A 172 -9.17 4.87 18.32
C MET A 172 -10.54 5.06 17.70
#